data_02297c2b2f94876bf6d9fbadcacbd628
#
_entry.id   02297c2b2f94876bf6d9fbadcacbd628
#
_cell.length_a   1.000
_cell.length_b   1.000
_cell.length_c   1.000
_cell.angle_alpha   90.00
_cell.angle_beta   90.00
_cell.angle_gamma   90.00
#
_symmetry.space_group_name_H-M   'P 1'
#
loop_
_entity.id
_entity.type
_entity.pdbx_description
1 polymer ?
#
loop_
_entity_poly.entity_id
_entity_poly.type
_entity_poly.pdbx_seq_one_letter_code
_entity_poly.pdbx_strand_id
1 'polypeptide(L)'
;MQTKGKKKIIDNAGELQKKYAWKSEKTQDTKKAPQDTKKPAAVCPYAKKCGGCDYQGMSYEQQLQEKQTYVRKNIGDYCKVLPIIGMENPYHYRNKVHAVFDVERRGKHANGGRRTAGNGHAKAAPGGVISGVYKAGTHEVINIDSCEIEDELSSAIIRDIRGLLHSFKIKTYDEDTGYGLLRHVLVRRGFHSGEVMVVLVLGSPILPSKNNFVKALRKLHPEITTVVVNINDKQTSMVLGEKETVIYGKGYIEDTLCGCTFRISPKSFYQVNPVQTEIIYNKAITYAGLTGKERVIDAYCGTGTIGLIAASKAKEVIGVELNRDAVKDAVINAKRNNIKNEQFYNADAGKFMVELAEQNEKVDVVFMDPPRAGSDEAFLSSVVKLAPKKVVYVSCNPETLARDLKYLTRHG
;
A
#
# COMPACT_ATOMS: atom_id res chain seq x y z
N MET A 1 -46.82 4.95 -13.28
CA MET A 1 -45.51 5.56 -13.62
C MET A 1 -44.46 5.14 -12.59
N GLN A 2 -43.90 4.01 -12.78
CA GLN A 2 -42.76 3.51 -11.98
C GLN A 2 -41.96 2.59 -12.89
N THR A 3 -40.64 2.57 -12.74
CA THR A 3 -39.63 1.73 -13.39
C THR A 3 -38.84 2.40 -14.51
N LYS A 4 -37.90 3.28 -14.13
CA LYS A 4 -36.75 3.64 -15.00
C LYS A 4 -35.51 4.05 -14.16
N GLY A 5 -35.12 3.27 -13.17
CA GLY A 5 -33.95 3.63 -12.32
C GLY A 5 -32.97 2.51 -11.99
N LYS A 6 -33.22 1.26 -12.41
CA LYS A 6 -32.41 0.10 -11.96
C LYS A 6 -31.49 -0.54 -13.02
N LYS A 7 -31.39 0.02 -14.23
CA LYS A 7 -30.67 -0.63 -15.34
C LYS A 7 -29.26 -0.12 -15.63
N LYS A 8 -28.77 0.94 -14.95
CA LYS A 8 -27.46 1.56 -15.27
C LYS A 8 -26.27 1.12 -14.41
N ILE A 9 -26.49 0.35 -13.36
CA ILE A 9 -25.40 -0.08 -12.45
C ILE A 9 -24.79 -1.44 -12.86
N ILE A 10 -25.47 -2.22 -13.68
CA ILE A 10 -25.04 -3.57 -14.05
C ILE A 10 -24.09 -3.59 -15.28
N ASP A 11 -24.10 -2.56 -16.10
CA ASP A 11 -23.33 -2.55 -17.36
C ASP A 11 -21.82 -2.24 -17.20
N ASN A 12 -21.41 -1.56 -16.13
CA ASN A 12 -19.98 -1.25 -15.92
C ASN A 12 -19.12 -2.46 -15.56
N ALA A 13 -19.66 -3.47 -14.90
CA ALA A 13 -18.92 -4.70 -14.56
C ALA A 13 -18.65 -5.55 -15.82
N GLY A 14 -19.57 -5.51 -16.79
CA GLY A 14 -19.43 -6.20 -18.07
C GLY A 14 -18.44 -5.54 -19.04
N GLU A 15 -18.32 -4.22 -19.00
CA GLU A 15 -17.34 -3.49 -19.81
C GLU A 15 -15.91 -3.64 -19.27
N LEU A 16 -15.72 -3.64 -17.97
CA LEU A 16 -14.42 -3.96 -17.34
C LEU A 16 -14.00 -5.40 -17.63
N GLN A 17 -14.92 -6.38 -17.59
CA GLN A 17 -14.60 -7.76 -17.99
C GLN A 17 -14.20 -7.87 -19.46
N LYS A 18 -14.83 -7.09 -20.37
CA LYS A 18 -14.46 -7.05 -21.80
C LYS A 18 -13.12 -6.35 -22.03
N LYS A 19 -12.80 -5.33 -21.25
CA LYS A 19 -11.54 -4.58 -21.35
C LYS A 19 -10.32 -5.38 -20.91
N TYR A 20 -10.52 -6.37 -20.02
CA TYR A 20 -9.46 -7.23 -19.49
C TYR A 20 -9.62 -8.72 -19.84
N ALA A 21 -10.53 -9.07 -20.77
CA ALA A 21 -10.66 -10.43 -21.26
C ALA A 21 -9.48 -10.78 -22.17
N TRP A 22 -8.58 -11.61 -21.66
CA TRP A 22 -7.52 -12.23 -22.45
C TRP A 22 -8.14 -13.10 -23.53
N LYS A 23 -7.92 -12.76 -24.81
CA LYS A 23 -8.20 -13.64 -25.94
C LYS A 23 -7.21 -14.79 -25.90
N SER A 24 -7.70 -16.01 -25.63
CA SER A 24 -6.95 -17.24 -25.84
C SER A 24 -6.80 -17.46 -27.35
N GLU A 25 -5.71 -16.99 -27.93
CA GLU A 25 -5.33 -17.39 -29.27
C GLU A 25 -4.58 -18.72 -29.24
N LYS A 26 -5.05 -19.61 -30.12
CA LYS A 26 -4.50 -20.95 -30.35
C LYS A 26 -3.05 -20.82 -30.82
N THR A 27 -2.20 -21.67 -30.25
CA THR A 27 -0.86 -21.96 -30.75
C THR A 27 -0.87 -22.29 -32.24
N GLN A 28 -0.26 -21.43 -33.05
CA GLN A 28 0.25 -21.78 -34.36
C GLN A 28 1.65 -21.19 -34.53
N ASP A 29 2.52 -22.11 -34.88
CA ASP A 29 3.86 -22.07 -35.48
C ASP A 29 4.67 -20.76 -35.59
N THR A 30 5.85 -20.93 -35.03
CA THR A 30 7.14 -20.27 -35.30
C THR A 30 7.29 -19.59 -36.65
N LYS A 31 7.19 -18.26 -36.68
CA LYS A 31 7.94 -17.40 -37.60
C LYS A 31 8.64 -16.31 -36.78
N LYS A 32 9.97 -16.19 -37.03
CA LYS A 32 10.85 -15.19 -36.39
C LYS A 32 10.18 -13.81 -36.42
N ALA A 33 9.91 -13.28 -35.23
CA ALA A 33 9.52 -11.86 -35.07
C ALA A 33 10.71 -10.96 -35.44
N PRO A 34 10.46 -9.77 -36.01
CA PRO A 34 11.51 -8.79 -36.27
C PRO A 34 12.16 -8.40 -34.94
N GLN A 35 13.48 -8.34 -34.90
CA GLN A 35 14.25 -7.77 -33.80
C GLN A 35 13.99 -6.27 -33.76
N ASP A 36 12.97 -5.87 -33.00
CA ASP A 36 12.78 -4.48 -32.61
C ASP A 36 13.84 -4.17 -31.55
N THR A 37 14.86 -3.43 -31.95
CA THR A 37 15.90 -2.90 -31.05
C THR A 37 15.27 -1.84 -30.15
N LYS A 38 14.47 -2.27 -29.18
CA LYS A 38 13.95 -1.39 -28.14
C LYS A 38 15.13 -0.90 -27.32
N LYS A 39 15.27 0.43 -27.26
CA LYS A 39 16.22 1.11 -26.36
C LYS A 39 16.11 0.46 -24.98
N PRO A 40 17.26 0.19 -24.29
CA PRO A 40 17.19 -0.31 -22.92
C PRO A 40 16.32 0.63 -22.10
N ALA A 41 15.42 0.06 -21.28
CA ALA A 41 14.57 0.83 -20.39
C ALA A 41 15.47 1.85 -19.66
N ALA A 42 15.04 3.11 -19.60
CA ALA A 42 15.79 4.15 -18.92
C ALA A 42 16.02 3.68 -17.47
N VAL A 43 17.28 3.46 -17.13
CA VAL A 43 17.64 3.03 -15.78
C VAL A 43 17.34 4.19 -14.85
N CYS A 44 16.50 3.95 -13.81
CA CYS A 44 16.23 4.96 -12.79
C CYS A 44 17.54 5.56 -12.26
N PRO A 45 17.71 6.89 -12.27
CA PRO A 45 18.97 7.54 -11.88
C PRO A 45 19.38 7.25 -10.44
N TYR A 46 18.44 6.81 -9.62
CA TYR A 46 18.63 6.50 -8.19
C TYR A 46 18.85 4.99 -7.94
N ALA A 47 18.77 4.12 -8.94
CA ALA A 47 18.76 2.66 -8.79
C ALA A 47 19.95 2.11 -7.98
N LYS A 48 21.14 2.70 -8.11
CA LYS A 48 22.35 2.26 -7.40
C LYS A 48 22.38 2.66 -5.91
N LYS A 49 21.55 3.61 -5.49
CA LYS A 49 21.58 4.18 -4.12
C LYS A 49 20.28 3.95 -3.38
N CYS A 50 19.15 4.03 -4.07
CA CYS A 50 17.81 3.86 -3.52
C CYS A 50 17.51 2.38 -3.32
N GLY A 51 17.08 2.01 -2.10
CA GLY A 51 16.64 0.64 -1.77
C GLY A 51 15.15 0.38 -2.04
N GLY A 52 14.48 1.23 -2.81
CA GLY A 52 13.02 1.15 -3.00
C GLY A 52 12.54 0.13 -4.03
N CYS A 53 13.43 -0.39 -4.89
CA CYS A 53 13.09 -1.30 -5.99
C CYS A 53 14.12 -2.40 -6.14
N ASP A 54 13.68 -3.67 -6.15
CA ASP A 54 14.56 -4.84 -6.26
C ASP A 54 14.92 -5.16 -7.74
N TYR A 55 14.09 -4.75 -8.70
CA TYR A 55 14.21 -5.15 -10.11
C TYR A 55 14.62 -4.01 -11.05
N GLN A 56 15.22 -2.94 -10.54
CA GLN A 56 15.68 -1.83 -11.35
C GLN A 56 16.83 -2.26 -12.28
N GLY A 57 16.76 -1.82 -13.56
CA GLY A 57 17.72 -2.21 -14.59
C GLY A 57 17.32 -3.41 -15.43
N MET A 58 16.21 -4.09 -15.09
CA MET A 58 15.60 -5.13 -15.91
C MET A 58 14.46 -4.55 -16.75
N SER A 59 14.25 -5.08 -17.97
CA SER A 59 13.01 -4.80 -18.70
C SER A 59 11.80 -5.34 -17.93
N TYR A 60 10.62 -4.78 -18.18
CA TYR A 60 9.42 -5.23 -17.47
C TYR A 60 9.10 -6.72 -17.76
N GLU A 61 9.33 -7.16 -18.99
CA GLU A 61 9.20 -8.57 -19.37
C GLU A 61 10.15 -9.48 -18.59
N GLN A 62 11.40 -9.06 -18.40
CA GLN A 62 12.36 -9.78 -17.56
C GLN A 62 11.92 -9.82 -16.10
N GLN A 63 11.41 -8.70 -15.54
CA GLN A 63 10.86 -8.68 -14.19
C GLN A 63 9.68 -9.66 -14.03
N LEU A 64 8.79 -9.75 -15.02
CA LEU A 64 7.68 -10.70 -15.01
C LEU A 64 8.18 -12.16 -15.07
N GLN A 65 9.18 -12.45 -15.89
CA GLN A 65 9.78 -13.79 -15.98
C GLN A 65 10.44 -14.23 -14.67
N GLU A 66 11.23 -13.34 -14.06
CA GLU A 66 11.87 -13.60 -12.76
C GLU A 66 10.84 -13.87 -11.67
N LYS A 67 9.80 -13.03 -11.56
CA LYS A 67 8.71 -13.23 -10.60
C LYS A 67 7.96 -14.54 -10.85
N GLN A 68 7.65 -14.87 -12.11
CA GLN A 68 6.99 -16.12 -12.47
C GLN A 68 7.85 -17.33 -12.09
N THR A 69 9.15 -17.26 -12.34
CA THR A 69 10.10 -18.33 -12.01
C THR A 69 10.22 -18.49 -10.50
N TYR A 70 10.32 -17.38 -9.78
CA TYR A 70 10.38 -17.39 -8.31
C TYR A 70 9.14 -18.02 -7.68
N VAL A 71 7.94 -17.65 -8.15
CA VAL A 71 6.69 -18.24 -7.65
C VAL A 71 6.62 -19.73 -7.99
N ARG A 72 6.96 -20.14 -9.22
CA ARG A 72 7.00 -21.56 -9.61
C ARG A 72 7.95 -22.39 -8.75
N LYS A 73 9.12 -21.85 -8.45
CA LYS A 73 10.10 -22.52 -7.59
C LYS A 73 9.56 -22.79 -6.18
N ASN A 74 8.77 -21.88 -5.63
CA ASN A 74 8.29 -21.97 -4.25
C ASN A 74 7.01 -22.82 -4.12
N ILE A 75 6.05 -22.67 -5.06
CA ILE A 75 4.73 -23.29 -4.92
C ILE A 75 4.37 -24.30 -6.04
N GLY A 76 5.25 -24.51 -6.99
CA GLY A 76 5.01 -25.40 -8.14
C GLY A 76 4.74 -26.86 -7.77
N ASP A 77 5.27 -27.33 -6.63
CA ASP A 77 5.04 -28.68 -6.13
C ASP A 77 3.62 -28.88 -5.56
N TYR A 78 2.93 -27.80 -5.20
CA TYR A 78 1.58 -27.87 -4.64
C TYR A 78 0.50 -27.68 -5.68
N CYS A 79 0.76 -26.91 -6.73
CA CYS A 79 -0.25 -26.62 -7.75
C CYS A 79 0.39 -26.12 -9.05
N LYS A 80 -0.39 -26.17 -10.14
CA LYS A 80 -0.04 -25.52 -11.41
C LYS A 80 -0.07 -24.00 -11.23
N VAL A 81 1.09 -23.35 -11.32
CA VAL A 81 1.20 -21.89 -11.29
C VAL A 81 0.74 -21.32 -12.63
N LEU A 82 -0.32 -20.53 -12.59
CA LEU A 82 -0.85 -19.83 -13.77
C LEU A 82 0.11 -18.72 -14.24
N PRO A 83 -0.02 -18.26 -15.50
CA PRO A 83 0.78 -17.15 -15.99
C PRO A 83 0.60 -15.89 -15.13
N ILE A 84 1.69 -15.17 -14.89
CA ILE A 84 1.68 -13.91 -14.17
C ILE A 84 0.84 -12.87 -14.91
N ILE A 85 0.12 -12.04 -14.15
CA ILE A 85 -0.63 -10.92 -14.69
C ILE A 85 0.18 -9.65 -14.47
N GLY A 86 0.77 -9.14 -15.54
CA GLY A 86 1.50 -7.89 -15.52
C GLY A 86 0.58 -6.66 -15.59
N MET A 87 1.16 -5.49 -15.34
CA MET A 87 0.52 -4.20 -15.60
C MET A 87 0.71 -3.80 -17.06
N GLU A 88 -0.27 -3.13 -17.63
CA GLU A 88 -0.14 -2.49 -18.94
C GLU A 88 0.86 -1.32 -18.88
N ASN A 89 0.75 -0.49 -17.82
CA ASN A 89 1.72 0.56 -17.51
C ASN A 89 2.29 0.36 -16.10
N PRO A 90 3.54 -0.13 -15.95
CA PRO A 90 4.15 -0.42 -14.65
C PRO A 90 4.81 0.80 -14.00
N TYR A 91 4.48 2.01 -14.42
CA TYR A 91 5.03 3.25 -13.90
C TYR A 91 3.98 4.08 -13.16
N HIS A 92 4.43 4.91 -12.22
CA HIS A 92 3.63 5.92 -11.50
C HIS A 92 2.35 5.37 -10.83
N TYR A 93 2.34 4.07 -10.50
CA TYR A 93 1.17 3.39 -9.94
C TYR A 93 1.02 3.58 -8.43
N ARG A 94 2.08 4.03 -7.74
CA ARG A 94 2.13 4.04 -6.28
C ARG A 94 1.35 5.23 -5.72
N ASN A 95 0.15 4.98 -5.21
CA ASN A 95 -0.78 5.99 -4.70
C ASN A 95 -0.48 6.49 -3.28
N LYS A 96 0.56 5.96 -2.64
CA LYS A 96 1.07 6.38 -1.33
C LYS A 96 2.56 6.62 -1.44
N VAL A 97 2.96 7.87 -1.29
CA VAL A 97 4.33 8.33 -1.37
C VAL A 97 4.78 8.84 -0.01
N HIS A 98 5.98 8.51 0.38
CA HIS A 98 6.56 8.93 1.64
C HIS A 98 7.97 9.45 1.41
N ALA A 99 8.25 10.67 1.87
CA ALA A 99 9.57 11.27 1.81
C ALA A 99 10.08 11.69 3.19
N VAL A 100 11.35 11.44 3.40
CA VAL A 100 12.15 11.98 4.52
C VAL A 100 12.67 13.34 4.12
N PHE A 101 12.76 14.27 5.06
CA PHE A 101 13.31 15.60 4.83
C PHE A 101 14.59 15.79 5.66
N ASP A 102 15.65 16.26 5.00
CA ASP A 102 16.96 16.51 5.63
C ASP A 102 17.64 17.73 4.99
N VAL A 103 18.81 18.09 5.49
CA VAL A 103 19.69 19.09 4.91
C VAL A 103 20.84 18.39 4.20
N GLU A 104 21.18 18.81 3.00
CA GLU A 104 22.32 18.27 2.26
C GLU A 104 23.60 18.43 3.08
N ARG A 105 24.15 17.32 3.54
CA ARG A 105 25.42 17.28 4.28
C ARG A 105 26.57 17.34 3.27
N ARG A 106 27.15 18.51 3.05
CA ARG A 106 28.34 18.66 2.20
C ARG A 106 29.47 17.81 2.77
N GLY A 107 29.80 16.70 2.11
CA GLY A 107 31.06 16.00 2.11
C GLY A 107 31.69 15.62 3.45
N LYS A 108 31.29 14.49 4.05
CA LYS A 108 32.15 13.71 4.95
C LYS A 108 32.98 12.63 4.20
N HIS A 109 33.17 12.76 2.89
CA HIS A 109 33.96 11.82 2.10
C HIS A 109 35.06 12.54 1.29
N ALA A 110 35.98 13.15 2.03
CA ALA A 110 37.32 13.37 1.52
C ALA A 110 38.27 13.27 2.72
N ASN A 111 39.04 12.18 2.73
CA ASN A 111 40.22 11.91 3.54
C ASN A 111 40.03 11.59 5.05
N GLY A 112 40.37 10.35 5.38
CA GLY A 112 40.73 9.91 6.73
C GLY A 112 41.90 10.72 7.32
N GLY A 113 41.63 11.95 7.76
CA GLY A 113 42.56 12.83 8.45
C GLY A 113 42.14 12.95 9.92
N ARG A 114 43.02 12.53 10.81
CA ARG A 114 42.99 12.66 12.25
C ARG A 114 42.53 14.05 12.68
N ARG A 115 41.44 14.15 13.44
CA ARG A 115 40.97 15.42 14.05
C ARG A 115 41.99 15.91 15.08
N THR A 116 42.65 17.01 14.78
CA THR A 116 43.28 17.86 15.79
C THR A 116 42.20 18.79 16.34
N ALA A 117 42.06 18.81 17.67
CA ALA A 117 41.19 19.70 18.40
C ALA A 117 41.66 21.17 18.17
N GLY A 118 40.92 21.89 17.33
CA GLY A 118 41.07 23.33 17.11
C GLY A 118 39.74 24.01 17.33
N ASN A 119 39.64 24.85 18.33
CA ASN A 119 38.52 25.75 18.61
C ASN A 119 38.31 26.69 17.43
N GLY A 120 37.27 26.45 16.65
CA GLY A 120 36.84 27.32 15.60
C GLY A 120 35.49 26.88 15.06
N HIS A 121 34.39 27.56 15.50
CA HIS A 121 33.07 27.38 14.96
C HIS A 121 32.98 27.94 13.52
N ALA A 122 33.53 27.22 12.56
CA ALA A 122 33.21 27.48 11.16
C ALA A 122 31.77 26.95 10.94
N LYS A 123 30.79 27.84 10.95
CA LYS A 123 29.43 27.55 10.47
C LYS A 123 29.56 27.16 8.99
N ALA A 124 29.51 25.88 8.66
CA ALA A 124 29.32 25.44 7.30
C ALA A 124 28.04 26.14 6.78
N ALA A 125 28.13 26.74 5.57
CA ALA A 125 26.94 27.29 4.94
C ALA A 125 25.88 26.18 4.85
N PRO A 126 24.61 26.44 5.24
CA PRO A 126 23.60 25.42 5.25
C PRO A 126 23.46 24.86 3.83
N GLY A 127 23.66 23.55 3.68
CA GLY A 127 23.28 22.82 2.46
C GLY A 127 21.79 23.02 2.20
N GLY A 128 21.37 22.93 0.93
CA GLY A 128 19.94 23.03 0.59
C GLY A 128 19.11 21.95 1.27
N VAL A 129 17.83 22.19 1.47
CA VAL A 129 16.91 21.15 1.94
C VAL A 129 16.77 20.09 0.86
N ILE A 130 16.85 18.82 1.24
CA ILE A 130 16.65 17.66 0.39
C ILE A 130 15.43 16.86 0.90
N SER A 131 14.80 16.11 0.00
CA SER A 131 13.73 15.18 0.35
C SER A 131 13.80 13.93 -0.51
N GLY A 132 13.46 12.79 0.08
CA GLY A 132 13.48 11.52 -0.63
C GLY A 132 13.43 10.33 0.31
N VAL A 133 14.26 9.33 0.07
CA VAL A 133 14.29 8.10 0.85
C VAL A 133 15.67 7.87 1.47
N TYR A 134 15.71 7.07 2.51
CA TYR A 134 17.00 6.62 3.05
C TYR A 134 17.70 5.69 2.07
N LYS A 135 19.01 5.88 1.93
CA LYS A 135 19.88 4.91 1.30
C LYS A 135 19.84 3.60 2.07
N ALA A 136 19.76 2.49 1.36
CA ALA A 136 19.63 1.16 1.97
C ALA A 136 20.65 0.94 3.10
N GLY A 137 20.15 0.56 4.28
CA GLY A 137 20.97 0.27 5.47
C GLY A 137 21.60 1.49 6.16
N THR A 138 21.17 2.72 5.84
CA THR A 138 21.71 3.96 6.41
C THR A 138 20.60 4.97 6.75
N HIS A 139 20.97 6.06 7.46
CA HIS A 139 20.12 7.25 7.64
C HIS A 139 20.50 8.39 6.67
N GLU A 140 21.32 8.12 5.65
CA GLU A 140 21.63 9.09 4.60
C GLU A 140 20.42 9.26 3.68
N VAL A 141 19.91 10.47 3.54
CA VAL A 141 18.78 10.78 2.65
C VAL A 141 19.29 10.99 1.23
N ILE A 142 18.70 10.25 0.30
CA ILE A 142 18.90 10.45 -1.14
C ILE A 142 17.88 11.47 -1.62
N ASN A 143 18.36 12.59 -2.19
CA ASN A 143 17.45 13.55 -2.79
C ASN A 143 16.79 12.96 -4.03
N ILE A 144 15.45 12.90 -4.03
CA ILE A 144 14.64 12.38 -5.14
C ILE A 144 13.71 13.50 -5.62
N ASP A 145 13.85 13.89 -6.87
CA ASP A 145 13.00 14.89 -7.50
C ASP A 145 11.84 14.26 -8.28
N SER A 146 12.05 13.04 -8.78
CA SER A 146 11.04 12.22 -9.44
C SER A 146 11.33 10.74 -9.25
N CYS A 147 10.30 9.93 -9.15
CA CYS A 147 10.42 8.49 -9.00
C CYS A 147 9.53 7.78 -10.03
N GLU A 148 10.07 6.80 -10.73
CA GLU A 148 9.38 6.09 -11.82
C GLU A 148 8.15 5.28 -11.35
N ILE A 149 8.06 4.94 -10.06
CA ILE A 149 6.93 4.16 -9.54
C ILE A 149 5.95 4.98 -8.70
N GLU A 150 6.36 6.15 -8.20
CA GLU A 150 5.50 7.03 -7.40
C GLU A 150 4.56 7.84 -8.28
N ASP A 151 3.35 8.11 -7.78
CA ASP A 151 2.42 9.04 -8.41
C ASP A 151 3.09 10.40 -8.63
N GLU A 152 3.03 10.91 -9.85
CA GLU A 152 3.74 12.13 -10.27
C GLU A 152 3.28 13.37 -9.49
N LEU A 153 1.96 13.49 -9.24
CA LEU A 153 1.40 14.60 -8.46
C LEU A 153 1.90 14.55 -7.01
N SER A 154 1.96 13.35 -6.42
CA SER A 154 2.47 13.17 -5.06
C SER A 154 3.95 13.56 -4.95
N SER A 155 4.77 13.19 -5.92
CA SER A 155 6.18 13.59 -5.99
C SER A 155 6.34 15.11 -6.19
N ALA A 156 5.47 15.73 -7.02
CA ALA A 156 5.46 17.19 -7.21
C ALA A 156 5.10 17.92 -5.91
N ILE A 157 4.06 17.45 -5.19
CA ILE A 157 3.66 18.02 -3.89
C ILE A 157 4.82 17.99 -2.89
N ILE A 158 5.54 16.86 -2.79
CA ILE A 158 6.70 16.73 -1.88
C ILE A 158 7.80 17.72 -2.25
N ARG A 159 8.11 17.85 -3.53
CA ARG A 159 9.11 18.79 -4.03
C ARG A 159 8.73 20.25 -3.72
N ASP A 160 7.46 20.60 -3.90
CA ASP A 160 6.99 21.97 -3.64
C ASP A 160 6.90 22.28 -2.15
N ILE A 161 6.54 21.30 -1.30
CA ILE A 161 6.69 21.44 0.16
C ILE A 161 8.13 21.74 0.51
N ARG A 162 9.12 21.02 -0.06
CA ARG A 162 10.55 21.30 0.13
C ARG A 162 10.91 22.76 -0.19
N GLY A 163 10.36 23.29 -1.29
CA GLY A 163 10.54 24.70 -1.69
C GLY A 163 9.94 25.71 -0.71
N LEU A 164 8.80 25.37 -0.08
CA LEU A 164 8.10 26.24 0.86
C LEU A 164 8.79 26.34 2.23
N LEU A 165 9.59 25.34 2.65
CA LEU A 165 10.14 25.27 4.02
C LEU A 165 10.96 26.50 4.38
N HIS A 166 11.76 27.03 3.48
CA HIS A 166 12.57 28.23 3.73
C HIS A 166 11.68 29.46 3.99
N SER A 167 10.66 29.68 3.16
CA SER A 167 9.78 30.85 3.26
C SER A 167 8.95 30.83 4.56
N PHE A 168 8.64 29.66 5.10
CA PHE A 168 7.90 29.48 6.34
C PHE A 168 8.78 29.27 7.57
N LYS A 169 10.12 29.32 7.41
CA LYS A 169 11.10 29.09 8.49
C LYS A 169 10.92 27.73 9.18
N ILE A 170 10.49 26.72 8.41
CA ILE A 170 10.34 25.36 8.89
C ILE A 170 11.69 24.64 8.70
N LYS A 171 12.29 24.17 9.79
CA LYS A 171 13.52 23.39 9.77
C LYS A 171 13.20 21.91 9.61
N THR A 172 14.01 21.19 8.86
CA THR A 172 13.98 19.71 8.85
C THR A 172 14.43 19.17 10.19
N TYR A 173 13.87 18.03 10.58
CA TYR A 173 14.26 17.35 11.81
C TYR A 173 15.55 16.57 11.57
N ASP A 174 16.50 16.69 12.49
CA ASP A 174 17.75 15.94 12.49
C ASP A 174 17.63 14.80 13.50
N GLU A 175 17.64 13.56 13.01
CA GLU A 175 17.48 12.35 13.84
C GLU A 175 18.65 12.13 14.79
N ASP A 176 19.86 12.64 14.49
CA ASP A 176 21.04 12.48 15.33
C ASP A 176 20.99 13.43 16.54
N THR A 177 20.44 14.64 16.37
CA THR A 177 20.43 15.68 17.40
C THR A 177 19.06 15.87 18.06
N GLY A 178 18.00 15.39 17.44
CA GLY A 178 16.62 15.59 17.89
C GLY A 178 16.09 17.01 17.66
N TYR A 179 16.79 17.86 16.92
CA TYR A 179 16.40 19.23 16.64
C TYR A 179 15.76 19.38 15.25
N GLY A 180 14.81 20.32 15.17
CA GLY A 180 14.06 20.61 13.96
C GLY A 180 12.61 20.27 14.10
N LEU A 181 11.86 20.35 13.00
CA LEU A 181 10.41 20.21 13.05
C LEU A 181 9.90 19.14 12.07
N LEU A 182 10.13 19.31 10.76
CA LEU A 182 9.58 18.43 9.74
C LEU A 182 10.47 17.19 9.56
N ARG A 183 9.90 16.03 9.88
CA ARG A 183 10.57 14.72 9.73
C ARG A 183 10.26 14.10 8.38
N HIS A 184 8.95 13.94 8.11
CA HIS A 184 8.47 13.24 6.93
C HIS A 184 7.26 13.95 6.34
N VAL A 185 7.05 13.72 5.06
CA VAL A 185 5.79 14.02 4.39
C VAL A 185 5.25 12.73 3.78
N LEU A 186 3.99 12.43 4.07
CA LEU A 186 3.25 11.36 3.44
C LEU A 186 2.18 11.97 2.55
N VAL A 187 2.14 11.58 1.29
CA VAL A 187 1.06 11.93 0.36
C VAL A 187 0.30 10.67 -0.03
N ARG A 188 -1.02 10.74 0.06
CA ARG A 188 -1.91 9.68 -0.44
C ARG A 188 -2.84 10.27 -1.48
N ARG A 189 -3.02 9.57 -2.58
CA ARG A 189 -3.95 9.94 -3.64
C ARG A 189 -4.98 8.84 -3.84
N GLY A 190 -6.26 9.20 -3.89
CA GLY A 190 -7.31 8.32 -4.37
C GLY A 190 -7.17 8.16 -5.89
N PHE A 191 -7.09 6.92 -6.35
CA PHE A 191 -6.85 6.62 -7.76
C PHE A 191 -8.06 6.97 -8.63
N HIS A 192 -9.26 6.61 -8.18
CA HIS A 192 -10.51 6.90 -8.88
C HIS A 192 -11.11 8.26 -8.49
N SER A 193 -10.96 8.66 -7.23
CA SER A 193 -11.54 9.92 -6.74
C SER A 193 -10.70 11.15 -7.09
N GLY A 194 -9.37 10.98 -7.26
CA GLY A 194 -8.44 12.09 -7.41
C GLY A 194 -8.18 12.89 -6.12
N GLU A 195 -8.84 12.56 -4.99
CA GLU A 195 -8.61 13.23 -3.72
C GLU A 195 -7.18 13.06 -3.22
N VAL A 196 -6.59 14.12 -2.67
CA VAL A 196 -5.21 14.12 -2.19
C VAL A 196 -5.16 14.48 -0.71
N MET A 197 -4.51 13.63 0.07
CA MET A 197 -4.19 13.87 1.47
C MET A 197 -2.69 14.08 1.65
N VAL A 198 -2.33 15.18 2.32
CA VAL A 198 -0.96 15.45 2.75
C VAL A 198 -0.87 15.29 4.26
N VAL A 199 0.07 14.47 4.73
CA VAL A 199 0.37 14.31 6.16
C VAL A 199 1.77 14.86 6.42
N LEU A 200 1.84 15.92 7.24
CA LEU A 200 3.11 16.49 7.70
C LEU A 200 3.48 15.84 9.02
N VAL A 201 4.56 15.07 9.05
CA VAL A 201 5.04 14.41 10.28
C VAL A 201 6.06 15.33 10.96
N LEU A 202 5.71 15.79 12.14
CA LEU A 202 6.45 16.79 12.87
C LEU A 202 7.04 16.21 14.17
N GLY A 203 8.23 16.66 14.56
CA GLY A 203 8.84 16.36 15.86
C GLY A 203 8.21 17.11 17.03
N SER A 204 7.33 18.09 16.77
CA SER A 204 6.60 18.85 17.79
C SER A 204 5.23 19.32 17.25
N PRO A 205 4.26 19.65 18.13
CA PRO A 205 2.87 19.89 17.70
C PRO A 205 2.64 21.21 16.98
N ILE A 206 3.60 22.13 16.98
CA ILE A 206 3.40 23.49 16.48
C ILE A 206 3.99 23.65 15.08
N LEU A 207 3.12 23.77 14.07
CA LEU A 207 3.52 24.18 12.72
C LEU A 207 3.45 25.72 12.62
N PRO A 208 4.59 26.41 12.38
CA PRO A 208 4.59 27.87 12.23
C PRO A 208 3.71 28.31 11.06
N SER A 209 2.91 29.35 11.27
CA SER A 209 2.06 29.94 10.22
C SER A 209 1.20 28.92 9.46
N LYS A 210 0.68 27.89 10.15
CA LYS A 210 0.00 26.75 9.56
C LYS A 210 -1.04 27.10 8.49
N ASN A 211 -1.86 28.14 8.74
CA ASN A 211 -2.92 28.53 7.81
C ASN A 211 -2.35 29.11 6.50
N ASN A 212 -1.29 29.95 6.61
CA ASN A 212 -0.63 30.51 5.44
C ASN A 212 0.16 29.43 4.67
N PHE A 213 0.80 28.48 5.37
CA PHE A 213 1.46 27.33 4.76
C PHE A 213 0.46 26.50 3.93
N VAL A 214 -0.67 26.12 4.52
CA VAL A 214 -1.73 25.38 3.82
C VAL A 214 -2.26 26.16 2.62
N LYS A 215 -2.49 27.48 2.79
CA LYS A 215 -2.95 28.36 1.69
C LYS A 215 -1.94 28.41 0.55
N ALA A 216 -0.63 28.55 0.85
CA ALA A 216 0.42 28.56 -0.14
C ALA A 216 0.54 27.20 -0.87
N LEU A 217 0.52 26.10 -0.13
CA LEU A 217 0.58 24.75 -0.68
C LEU A 217 -0.62 24.47 -1.60
N ARG A 218 -1.84 24.81 -1.18
CA ARG A 218 -3.03 24.64 -1.99
C ARG A 218 -3.14 25.59 -3.19
N LYS A 219 -2.43 26.70 -3.17
CA LYS A 219 -2.32 27.55 -4.36
C LYS A 219 -1.50 26.87 -5.46
N LEU A 220 -0.50 26.07 -5.08
CA LEU A 220 0.32 25.27 -6.00
C LEU A 220 -0.43 23.98 -6.42
N HIS A 221 -1.15 23.37 -5.47
CA HIS A 221 -1.82 22.08 -5.64
C HIS A 221 -3.27 22.16 -5.15
N PRO A 222 -4.20 22.69 -5.96
CA PRO A 222 -5.63 22.80 -5.60
C PRO A 222 -6.31 21.44 -5.39
N GLU A 223 -5.73 20.35 -5.90
CA GLU A 223 -6.18 18.96 -5.75
C GLU A 223 -6.10 18.47 -4.30
N ILE A 224 -5.31 19.12 -3.44
CA ILE A 224 -5.20 18.75 -2.04
C ILE A 224 -6.54 18.98 -1.34
N THR A 225 -7.19 17.90 -0.95
CA THR A 225 -8.49 17.91 -0.28
C THR A 225 -8.37 17.92 1.22
N THR A 226 -7.25 17.45 1.79
CA THR A 226 -7.02 17.47 3.23
C THR A 226 -5.54 17.54 3.60
N VAL A 227 -5.24 18.22 4.71
CA VAL A 227 -3.89 18.29 5.30
C VAL A 227 -3.97 17.94 6.77
N VAL A 228 -3.13 17.00 7.19
CA VAL A 228 -3.05 16.51 8.58
C VAL A 228 -1.63 16.73 9.10
N VAL A 229 -1.51 17.17 10.32
CA VAL A 229 -0.27 17.16 11.10
C VAL A 229 -0.29 15.90 11.96
N ASN A 230 0.71 15.07 11.80
CA ASN A 230 0.98 13.93 12.67
C ASN A 230 2.20 14.25 13.53
N ILE A 231 2.15 13.94 14.83
CA ILE A 231 3.22 14.24 15.77
C ILE A 231 3.96 12.96 16.09
N ASN A 232 5.22 12.92 15.70
CA ASN A 232 6.14 11.85 16.05
C ASN A 232 7.36 12.47 16.74
N ASP A 233 7.29 12.55 18.06
CA ASP A 233 8.32 13.08 18.95
C ASP A 233 9.26 12.00 19.51
N LYS A 234 9.07 10.73 19.10
CA LYS A 234 9.85 9.59 19.57
C LYS A 234 11.02 9.30 18.62
N GLN A 235 12.14 8.83 19.16
CA GLN A 235 13.21 8.21 18.39
C GLN A 235 12.80 6.77 18.04
N THR A 236 12.20 6.60 16.87
CA THR A 236 11.64 5.32 16.38
C THR A 236 11.71 5.23 14.89
N SER A 237 11.81 4.02 14.36
CA SER A 237 11.69 3.74 12.92
C SER A 237 10.25 3.90 12.37
N MET A 238 9.27 4.07 13.26
CA MET A 238 7.89 4.33 12.85
C MET A 238 7.77 5.73 12.27
N VAL A 239 7.19 5.84 11.07
CA VAL A 239 7.01 7.12 10.39
C VAL A 239 5.96 7.97 11.09
N LEU A 240 4.79 7.40 11.41
CA LEU A 240 3.67 8.09 12.02
C LEU A 240 3.66 7.89 13.54
N GLY A 241 3.50 9.00 14.27
CA GLY A 241 3.24 8.99 15.69
C GLY A 241 1.76 8.77 16.03
N GLU A 242 1.42 8.85 17.30
CA GLU A 242 0.07 8.52 17.78
C GLU A 242 -0.93 9.67 17.58
N LYS A 243 -0.48 10.92 17.73
CA LYS A 243 -1.35 12.10 17.74
C LYS A 243 -1.46 12.73 16.36
N GLU A 244 -2.68 13.06 15.97
CA GLU A 244 -2.99 13.69 14.69
C GLU A 244 -3.88 14.91 14.88
N THR A 245 -3.67 15.94 14.06
CA THR A 245 -4.49 17.14 14.01
C THR A 245 -4.80 17.49 12.58
N VAL A 246 -6.07 17.55 12.22
CA VAL A 246 -6.51 18.04 10.91
C VAL A 246 -6.35 19.55 10.87
N ILE A 247 -5.58 20.05 9.91
CA ILE A 247 -5.36 21.50 9.75
C ILE A 247 -6.04 22.05 8.50
N TYR A 248 -6.52 21.16 7.61
CA TYR A 248 -7.36 21.48 6.47
C TYR A 248 -8.17 20.26 6.02
N GLY A 249 -9.41 20.47 5.59
CA GLY A 249 -10.27 19.42 5.03
C GLY A 249 -10.83 18.47 6.08
N LYS A 250 -11.16 17.23 5.66
CA LYS A 250 -11.88 16.25 6.48
C LYS A 250 -10.97 15.26 7.24
N GLY A 251 -9.65 15.32 7.03
CA GLY A 251 -8.66 14.45 7.71
C GLY A 251 -8.55 13.05 7.12
N TYR A 252 -9.22 12.78 6.01
CA TYR A 252 -9.15 11.53 5.26
C TYR A 252 -9.44 11.78 3.79
N ILE A 253 -9.16 10.83 2.95
CA ILE A 253 -9.62 10.77 1.55
C ILE A 253 -10.55 9.59 1.35
N GLU A 254 -11.28 9.61 0.26
CA GLU A 254 -12.11 8.50 -0.20
C GLU A 254 -11.61 8.01 -1.54
N ASP A 255 -11.68 6.70 -1.75
CA ASP A 255 -11.40 6.11 -3.05
C ASP A 255 -12.30 4.91 -3.30
N THR A 256 -12.46 4.53 -4.56
CA THR A 256 -13.26 3.39 -4.97
C THR A 256 -12.36 2.23 -5.36
N LEU A 257 -12.68 1.01 -4.90
CA LEU A 257 -11.98 -0.22 -5.24
C LEU A 257 -13.00 -1.33 -5.45
N CYS A 258 -12.99 -1.97 -6.62
CA CYS A 258 -13.95 -3.04 -6.98
C CYS A 258 -15.41 -2.66 -6.73
N GLY A 259 -15.79 -1.40 -6.94
CA GLY A 259 -17.16 -0.89 -6.76
C GLY A 259 -17.54 -0.50 -5.34
N CYS A 260 -16.68 -0.70 -4.35
CA CYS A 260 -16.86 -0.23 -2.98
C CYS A 260 -16.07 1.06 -2.73
N THR A 261 -16.64 2.00 -1.98
CA THR A 261 -15.98 3.25 -1.58
C THR A 261 -15.36 3.09 -0.20
N PHE A 262 -14.07 3.40 -0.10
CA PHE A 262 -13.29 3.28 1.13
C PHE A 262 -12.84 4.64 1.64
N ARG A 263 -13.01 4.85 2.94
CA ARG A 263 -12.36 5.92 3.68
C ARG A 263 -10.93 5.50 3.99
N ILE A 264 -9.99 6.37 3.66
CA ILE A 264 -8.56 6.16 3.85
C ILE A 264 -8.03 7.25 4.78
N SER A 265 -7.72 6.89 6.03
CA SER A 265 -7.12 7.78 7.02
C SER A 265 -5.58 7.79 6.90
N PRO A 266 -4.86 8.69 7.59
CA PRO A 266 -3.39 8.70 7.55
C PRO A 266 -2.75 7.37 7.90
N LYS A 267 -3.29 6.65 8.89
CA LYS A 267 -2.77 5.37 9.41
C LYS A 267 -3.35 4.13 8.75
N SER A 268 -4.47 4.23 8.02
CA SER A 268 -5.10 3.07 7.39
C SER A 268 -4.12 2.37 6.45
N PHE A 269 -4.07 1.05 6.52
CA PHE A 269 -3.48 0.27 5.45
C PHE A 269 -4.41 0.32 4.23
N TYR A 270 -3.87 0.61 3.09
CA TYR A 270 -4.55 0.56 1.80
C TYR A 270 -3.51 0.22 0.74
N GLN A 271 -3.84 -0.66 -0.18
CA GLN A 271 -2.91 -1.18 -1.18
C GLN A 271 -2.35 -0.05 -2.06
N VAL A 272 -1.05 -0.08 -2.30
CA VAL A 272 -0.34 1.02 -2.99
C VAL A 272 -0.43 0.97 -4.51
N ASN A 273 -0.89 -0.15 -5.07
CA ASN A 273 -1.10 -0.34 -6.51
C ASN A 273 -2.59 -0.64 -6.77
N PRO A 274 -3.43 0.37 -6.94
CA PRO A 274 -4.87 0.19 -7.06
C PRO A 274 -5.26 -0.68 -8.26
N VAL A 275 -4.58 -0.52 -9.40
CA VAL A 275 -4.86 -1.29 -10.63
C VAL A 275 -4.68 -2.78 -10.40
N GLN A 276 -3.54 -3.19 -9.85
CA GLN A 276 -3.28 -4.61 -9.57
C GLN A 276 -4.14 -5.12 -8.38
N THR A 277 -4.48 -4.26 -7.45
CA THR A 277 -5.35 -4.63 -6.33
C THR A 277 -6.76 -4.98 -6.82
N GLU A 278 -7.33 -4.23 -7.75
CA GLU A 278 -8.62 -4.57 -8.36
C GLU A 278 -8.57 -5.92 -9.07
N ILE A 279 -7.48 -6.20 -9.80
CA ILE A 279 -7.31 -7.47 -10.49
C ILE A 279 -7.23 -8.64 -9.49
N ILE A 280 -6.39 -8.53 -8.46
CA ILE A 280 -6.20 -9.61 -7.48
C ILE A 280 -7.47 -9.85 -6.65
N TYR A 281 -8.15 -8.80 -6.20
CA TYR A 281 -9.36 -8.94 -5.41
C TYR A 281 -10.53 -9.49 -6.23
N ASN A 282 -10.72 -9.05 -7.48
CA ASN A 282 -11.71 -9.65 -8.36
C ASN A 282 -11.44 -11.14 -8.64
N LYS A 283 -10.15 -11.54 -8.76
CA LYS A 283 -9.79 -12.95 -8.87
C LYS A 283 -10.06 -13.73 -7.59
N ALA A 284 -9.72 -13.16 -6.43
CA ALA A 284 -10.02 -13.78 -5.13
C ALA A 284 -11.52 -14.05 -4.97
N ILE A 285 -12.37 -13.06 -5.27
CA ILE A 285 -13.82 -13.21 -5.25
C ILE A 285 -14.31 -14.26 -6.26
N THR A 286 -13.72 -14.29 -7.44
CA THR A 286 -14.04 -15.30 -8.48
C THR A 286 -13.70 -16.71 -8.00
N TYR A 287 -12.52 -16.89 -7.40
CA TYR A 287 -12.09 -18.20 -6.87
C TYR A 287 -12.93 -18.65 -5.67
N ALA A 288 -13.39 -17.73 -4.84
CA ALA A 288 -14.32 -18.02 -3.77
C ALA A 288 -15.63 -18.65 -4.29
N GLY A 289 -16.11 -18.23 -5.47
CA GLY A 289 -17.30 -18.81 -6.10
C GLY A 289 -18.56 -18.60 -5.27
N LEU A 290 -18.73 -17.41 -4.71
CA LEU A 290 -19.85 -17.05 -3.85
C LEU A 290 -21.18 -17.00 -4.62
N THR A 291 -22.23 -17.55 -4.01
CA THR A 291 -23.59 -17.68 -4.59
C THR A 291 -24.67 -16.94 -3.81
N GLY A 292 -24.31 -16.24 -2.74
CA GLY A 292 -25.23 -15.56 -1.81
C GLY A 292 -25.69 -16.43 -0.64
N LYS A 293 -25.15 -17.65 -0.50
CA LYS A 293 -25.51 -18.60 0.57
C LYS A 293 -24.40 -18.85 1.58
N GLU A 294 -23.19 -18.41 1.26
CA GLU A 294 -21.98 -18.72 2.00
C GLU A 294 -21.84 -17.83 3.24
N ARG A 295 -21.36 -18.45 4.32
CA ARG A 295 -20.77 -17.76 5.47
C ARG A 295 -19.27 -17.65 5.25
N VAL A 296 -18.79 -16.43 5.23
CA VAL A 296 -17.42 -16.07 4.82
C VAL A 296 -16.66 -15.48 6.01
N ILE A 297 -15.39 -15.85 6.17
CA ILE A 297 -14.46 -15.17 7.06
C ILE A 297 -13.45 -14.41 6.20
N ASP A 298 -13.25 -13.11 6.51
CA ASP A 298 -12.13 -12.29 6.04
C ASP A 298 -11.16 -12.14 7.21
N ALA A 299 -10.20 -13.05 7.27
CA ALA A 299 -9.16 -13.04 8.29
C ALA A 299 -8.05 -12.05 7.88
N TYR A 300 -7.58 -11.24 8.83
CA TYR A 300 -6.68 -10.11 8.59
C TYR A 300 -7.34 -9.01 7.73
N CYS A 301 -8.61 -8.70 7.99
CA CYS A 301 -9.44 -7.90 7.09
C CYS A 301 -9.00 -6.43 6.92
N GLY A 302 -8.12 -5.92 7.77
CA GLY A 302 -7.67 -4.52 7.72
C GLY A 302 -8.85 -3.56 7.81
N THR A 303 -9.01 -2.70 6.80
CA THR A 303 -10.13 -1.76 6.68
C THR A 303 -11.37 -2.39 6.02
N GLY A 304 -11.43 -3.73 5.97
CA GLY A 304 -12.56 -4.50 5.44
C GLY A 304 -12.56 -4.63 3.91
N THR A 305 -11.43 -4.50 3.24
CA THR A 305 -11.42 -4.39 1.77
C THR A 305 -11.95 -5.63 1.06
N ILE A 306 -11.47 -6.83 1.40
CA ILE A 306 -11.89 -8.07 0.73
C ILE A 306 -13.30 -8.45 1.17
N GLY A 307 -13.59 -8.38 2.48
CA GLY A 307 -14.88 -8.72 3.04
C GLY A 307 -16.02 -7.88 2.47
N LEU A 308 -15.86 -6.55 2.40
CA LEU A 308 -16.86 -5.64 1.85
C LEU A 308 -17.13 -5.91 0.36
N ILE A 309 -16.10 -6.23 -0.42
CA ILE A 309 -16.28 -6.61 -1.84
C ILE A 309 -17.04 -7.96 -1.92
N ALA A 310 -16.73 -8.91 -1.04
CA ALA A 310 -17.37 -10.22 -0.97
C ALA A 310 -18.82 -10.14 -0.49
N ALA A 311 -19.14 -9.19 0.39
CA ALA A 311 -20.44 -9.10 1.06
C ALA A 311 -21.65 -9.02 0.11
N SER A 312 -21.47 -8.41 -1.08
CA SER A 312 -22.51 -8.35 -2.12
C SER A 312 -22.88 -9.72 -2.71
N LYS A 313 -22.04 -10.74 -2.50
CA LYS A 313 -22.18 -12.10 -3.06
C LYS A 313 -22.20 -13.18 -1.99
N ALA A 314 -22.15 -12.83 -0.70
CA ALA A 314 -22.20 -13.74 0.43
C ALA A 314 -23.50 -13.60 1.22
N LYS A 315 -23.88 -14.64 1.98
CA LYS A 315 -24.96 -14.56 2.96
C LYS A 315 -24.56 -13.66 4.12
N GLU A 316 -23.39 -13.89 4.68
CA GLU A 316 -22.79 -13.11 5.76
C GLU A 316 -21.27 -13.14 5.67
N VAL A 317 -20.62 -12.09 6.16
CA VAL A 317 -19.18 -11.97 6.25
C VAL A 317 -18.78 -11.63 7.68
N ILE A 318 -17.70 -12.23 8.15
CA ILE A 318 -17.06 -11.94 9.42
C ILE A 318 -15.64 -11.44 9.14
N GLY A 319 -15.40 -10.15 9.41
CA GLY A 319 -14.07 -9.55 9.33
C GLY A 319 -13.35 -9.61 10.68
N VAL A 320 -12.11 -10.07 10.70
CA VAL A 320 -11.27 -10.14 11.90
C VAL A 320 -10.00 -9.36 11.70
N GLU A 321 -9.70 -8.44 12.62
CA GLU A 321 -8.51 -7.56 12.54
C GLU A 321 -8.01 -7.20 13.95
N LEU A 322 -6.69 -7.28 14.13
CA LEU A 322 -6.04 -6.96 15.39
C LEU A 322 -5.99 -5.45 15.67
N ASN A 323 -5.83 -4.64 14.63
CA ASN A 323 -5.72 -3.19 14.73
C ASN A 323 -7.09 -2.54 14.92
N ARG A 324 -7.33 -2.02 16.12
CA ARG A 324 -8.59 -1.37 16.50
C ARG A 324 -8.99 -0.20 15.59
N ASP A 325 -8.01 0.57 15.08
CA ASP A 325 -8.33 1.72 14.23
C ASP A 325 -8.71 1.28 12.82
N ALA A 326 -8.11 0.19 12.32
CA ALA A 326 -8.52 -0.44 11.07
C ALA A 326 -9.96 -1.00 11.18
N VAL A 327 -10.32 -1.65 12.30
CA VAL A 327 -11.70 -2.11 12.56
C VAL A 327 -12.70 -0.95 12.55
N LYS A 328 -12.35 0.20 13.15
CA LYS A 328 -13.22 1.40 13.11
C LYS A 328 -13.44 1.88 11.67
N ASP A 329 -12.36 1.93 10.88
CA ASP A 329 -12.45 2.31 9.46
C ASP A 329 -13.28 1.29 8.67
N ALA A 330 -13.15 -0.02 8.96
CA ALA A 330 -13.94 -1.08 8.34
C ALA A 330 -15.45 -0.92 8.61
N VAL A 331 -15.85 -0.66 9.84
CA VAL A 331 -17.24 -0.38 10.21
C VAL A 331 -17.78 0.87 9.50
N ILE A 332 -16.97 1.92 9.38
CA ILE A 332 -17.36 3.13 8.65
C ILE A 332 -17.52 2.80 7.15
N ASN A 333 -16.62 2.02 6.58
CA ASN A 333 -16.66 1.60 5.19
C ASN A 333 -17.88 0.73 4.89
N ALA A 334 -18.24 -0.20 5.77
CA ALA A 334 -19.47 -1.00 5.65
C ALA A 334 -20.73 -0.11 5.59
N LYS A 335 -20.86 0.83 6.52
CA LYS A 335 -21.97 1.80 6.54
C LYS A 335 -22.02 2.65 5.28
N ARG A 336 -20.86 3.10 4.78
CA ARG A 336 -20.75 3.92 3.57
C ARG A 336 -21.25 3.20 2.33
N ASN A 337 -20.99 1.91 2.25
CA ASN A 337 -21.40 1.04 1.14
C ASN A 337 -22.78 0.40 1.34
N ASN A 338 -23.52 0.76 2.40
CA ASN A 338 -24.81 0.17 2.78
C ASN A 338 -24.74 -1.36 2.98
N ILE A 339 -23.58 -1.90 3.37
CA ILE A 339 -23.39 -3.31 3.67
C ILE A 339 -23.86 -3.58 5.09
N LYS A 340 -24.78 -4.53 5.24
CA LYS A 340 -25.44 -4.89 6.51
C LYS A 340 -25.16 -6.32 6.97
N ASN A 341 -24.59 -7.12 6.08
CA ASN A 341 -24.32 -8.55 6.29
C ASN A 341 -22.84 -8.82 6.61
N GLU A 342 -22.10 -7.81 7.04
CA GLU A 342 -20.72 -7.97 7.52
C GLU A 342 -20.57 -7.48 8.96
N GLN A 343 -19.93 -8.29 9.79
CA GLN A 343 -19.61 -7.99 11.19
C GLN A 343 -18.09 -7.99 11.37
N PHE A 344 -17.59 -7.04 12.18
CA PHE A 344 -16.16 -6.90 12.42
C PHE A 344 -15.81 -7.18 13.87
N TYR A 345 -14.75 -7.95 14.07
CA TYR A 345 -14.20 -8.30 15.37
C TYR A 345 -12.77 -7.75 15.53
N ASN A 346 -12.55 -7.01 16.62
CA ASN A 346 -11.21 -6.58 16.97
C ASN A 346 -10.53 -7.67 17.80
N ALA A 347 -9.89 -8.61 17.13
CA ALA A 347 -9.28 -9.78 17.73
C ALA A 347 -8.03 -10.21 16.94
N ASP A 348 -7.19 -11.00 17.58
CA ASP A 348 -6.16 -11.78 16.91
C ASP A 348 -6.81 -12.88 16.06
N ALA A 349 -6.45 -12.94 14.78
CA ALA A 349 -7.09 -13.85 13.83
C ALA A 349 -6.87 -15.33 14.22
N GLY A 350 -5.67 -15.68 14.73
CA GLY A 350 -5.38 -17.03 15.20
C GLY A 350 -6.27 -17.46 16.34
N LYS A 351 -6.40 -16.62 17.37
CA LYS A 351 -7.25 -16.91 18.54
C LYS A 351 -8.73 -16.99 18.15
N PHE A 352 -9.19 -16.05 17.35
CA PHE A 352 -10.58 -16.02 16.89
C PHE A 352 -10.95 -17.28 16.09
N MET A 353 -10.06 -17.73 15.20
CA MET A 353 -10.27 -18.96 14.43
C MET A 353 -10.25 -20.21 15.32
N VAL A 354 -9.42 -20.24 16.38
CA VAL A 354 -9.43 -21.33 17.37
C VAL A 354 -10.79 -21.40 18.08
N GLU A 355 -11.30 -20.27 18.56
CA GLU A 355 -12.62 -20.19 19.23
C GLU A 355 -13.75 -20.67 18.33
N LEU A 356 -13.79 -20.25 17.07
CA LEU A 356 -14.77 -20.73 16.08
C LEU A 356 -14.69 -22.25 15.87
N ALA A 357 -13.46 -22.76 15.76
CA ALA A 357 -13.23 -24.19 15.56
C ALA A 357 -13.64 -25.04 16.78
N GLU A 358 -13.45 -24.52 17.99
CA GLU A 358 -13.88 -25.16 19.25
C GLU A 358 -15.41 -25.17 19.39
N GLN A 359 -16.09 -24.12 18.93
CA GLN A 359 -17.54 -24.00 18.91
C GLN A 359 -18.21 -24.81 17.78
N ASN A 360 -17.42 -25.46 16.92
CA ASN A 360 -17.89 -26.19 15.75
C ASN A 360 -18.74 -25.32 14.81
N GLU A 361 -18.38 -24.04 14.68
CA GLU A 361 -19.05 -23.11 13.79
C GLU A 361 -18.86 -23.51 12.32
N LYS A 362 -19.90 -23.33 11.51
CA LYS A 362 -19.82 -23.65 10.07
C LYS A 362 -19.36 -22.43 9.29
N VAL A 363 -18.29 -22.60 8.53
CA VAL A 363 -17.73 -21.60 7.64
C VAL A 363 -17.60 -22.21 6.24
N ASP A 364 -18.05 -21.51 5.23
CA ASP A 364 -18.00 -22.01 3.85
C ASP A 364 -16.73 -21.56 3.13
N VAL A 365 -16.31 -20.31 3.34
CA VAL A 365 -15.14 -19.71 2.68
C VAL A 365 -14.32 -18.91 3.67
N VAL A 366 -13.01 -19.07 3.63
CA VAL A 366 -12.05 -18.24 4.37
C VAL A 366 -11.17 -17.47 3.37
N PHE A 367 -11.25 -16.15 3.40
CA PHE A 367 -10.21 -15.29 2.84
C PHE A 367 -9.14 -15.06 3.89
N MET A 368 -7.88 -15.11 3.48
CA MET A 368 -6.76 -14.78 4.32
C MET A 368 -5.72 -13.95 3.54
N ASP A 369 -5.38 -12.77 4.07
CA ASP A 369 -4.34 -11.88 3.56
C ASP A 369 -3.36 -11.55 4.69
N PRO A 370 -2.57 -12.54 5.16
CA PRO A 370 -1.72 -12.37 6.32
C PRO A 370 -0.51 -11.46 6.01
N PRO A 371 0.21 -10.99 7.05
CA PRO A 371 1.46 -10.26 6.89
C PRO A 371 2.53 -11.12 6.20
N ARG A 372 3.68 -10.51 5.87
CA ARG A 372 4.80 -11.20 5.18
C ARG A 372 5.30 -12.46 5.87
N ALA A 373 5.11 -12.58 7.16
CA ALA A 373 5.47 -13.76 7.93
C ALA A 373 4.57 -14.98 7.67
N GLY A 374 3.46 -14.82 6.93
CA GLY A 374 2.43 -15.83 6.78
C GLY A 374 1.55 -15.96 8.02
N SER A 375 0.79 -17.04 8.10
CA SER A 375 -0.04 -17.37 9.27
C SER A 375 0.70 -18.27 10.24
N ASP A 376 0.29 -18.26 11.50
CA ASP A 376 0.81 -19.17 12.52
C ASP A 376 0.14 -20.56 12.46
N GLU A 377 0.71 -21.52 13.15
CA GLU A 377 0.23 -22.89 13.15
C GLU A 377 -1.15 -23.03 13.81
N ALA A 378 -1.44 -22.21 14.83
CA ALA A 378 -2.75 -22.23 15.51
C ALA A 378 -3.87 -21.81 14.54
N PHE A 379 -3.65 -20.75 13.76
CA PHE A 379 -4.56 -20.33 12.70
C PHE A 379 -4.76 -21.43 11.66
N LEU A 380 -3.68 -21.98 11.11
CA LEU A 380 -3.72 -23.00 10.06
C LEU A 380 -4.43 -24.28 10.56
N SER A 381 -4.15 -24.74 11.78
CA SER A 381 -4.82 -25.87 12.42
C SER A 381 -6.31 -25.64 12.57
N SER A 382 -6.71 -24.41 12.91
CA SER A 382 -8.12 -24.04 13.03
C SER A 382 -8.84 -24.03 11.68
N VAL A 383 -8.17 -23.58 10.61
CA VAL A 383 -8.68 -23.68 9.24
C VAL A 383 -8.94 -25.15 8.87
N VAL A 384 -8.00 -26.04 9.16
CA VAL A 384 -8.16 -27.48 8.93
C VAL A 384 -9.36 -28.03 9.72
N LYS A 385 -9.49 -27.71 11.01
CA LYS A 385 -10.57 -28.16 11.87
C LYS A 385 -11.94 -27.65 11.43
N LEU A 386 -12.04 -26.39 11.02
CA LEU A 386 -13.26 -25.79 10.47
C LEU A 386 -13.68 -26.40 9.14
N ALA A 387 -12.73 -26.95 8.39
CA ALA A 387 -12.92 -27.59 7.09
C ALA A 387 -13.81 -26.76 6.13
N PRO A 388 -13.49 -25.49 5.85
CA PRO A 388 -14.28 -24.69 4.93
C PRO A 388 -14.23 -25.31 3.53
N LYS A 389 -15.27 -25.09 2.72
CA LYS A 389 -15.30 -25.59 1.33
C LYS A 389 -14.17 -25.00 0.49
N LYS A 390 -13.73 -23.78 0.83
CA LYS A 390 -12.66 -23.07 0.13
C LYS A 390 -11.85 -22.18 1.07
N VAL A 391 -10.55 -22.13 0.82
CA VAL A 391 -9.66 -21.12 1.37
C VAL A 391 -9.08 -20.32 0.20
N VAL A 392 -9.20 -19.01 0.25
CA VAL A 392 -8.61 -18.09 -0.72
C VAL A 392 -7.50 -17.32 -0.03
N TYR A 393 -6.26 -17.68 -0.35
CA TYR A 393 -5.07 -17.11 0.26
C TYR A 393 -4.44 -16.06 -0.66
N VAL A 394 -4.46 -14.80 -0.26
CA VAL A 394 -3.72 -13.71 -0.88
C VAL A 394 -2.38 -13.58 -0.16
N SER A 395 -1.26 -13.71 -0.86
CA SER A 395 0.06 -13.69 -0.24
C SER A 395 1.01 -12.71 -0.95
N CYS A 396 1.72 -11.92 -0.16
CA CYS A 396 2.80 -11.07 -0.65
C CYS A 396 4.19 -11.74 -0.56
N ASN A 397 4.28 -12.99 -0.04
CA ASN A 397 5.53 -13.74 0.10
C ASN A 397 5.35 -15.22 -0.30
N PRO A 398 5.86 -15.65 -1.47
CA PRO A 398 5.74 -17.03 -1.93
C PRO A 398 6.39 -18.07 -1.02
N GLU A 399 7.45 -17.75 -0.28
CA GLU A 399 8.15 -18.68 0.61
C GLU A 399 7.29 -19.03 1.83
N THR A 400 6.69 -18.03 2.46
CA THR A 400 5.77 -18.26 3.59
C THR A 400 4.47 -18.91 3.13
N LEU A 401 3.99 -18.57 1.92
CA LEU A 401 2.86 -19.26 1.31
C LEU A 401 3.17 -20.76 1.12
N ALA A 402 4.36 -21.12 0.60
CA ALA A 402 4.76 -22.51 0.45
C ALA A 402 4.81 -23.27 1.78
N ARG A 403 5.31 -22.63 2.85
CA ARG A 403 5.30 -23.17 4.21
C ARG A 403 3.88 -23.46 4.70
N ASP A 404 2.99 -22.50 4.53
CA ASP A 404 1.61 -22.61 4.99
C ASP A 404 0.82 -23.64 4.17
N LEU A 405 1.03 -23.67 2.84
CA LEU A 405 0.47 -24.72 1.97
C LEU A 405 0.95 -26.13 2.35
N LYS A 406 2.23 -26.28 2.71
CA LYS A 406 2.75 -27.55 3.19
C LYS A 406 2.02 -28.03 4.44
N TYR A 407 1.69 -27.13 5.34
CA TYR A 407 0.89 -27.45 6.53
C TYR A 407 -0.52 -27.88 6.14
N LEU A 408 -1.23 -27.03 5.41
CA LEU A 408 -2.62 -27.25 5.03
C LEU A 408 -2.81 -28.56 4.22
N THR A 409 -1.94 -28.83 3.23
CA THR A 409 -2.04 -30.03 2.38
C THR A 409 -1.67 -31.35 3.07
N ARG A 410 -1.00 -31.28 4.24
CA ARG A 410 -0.68 -32.48 5.04
C ARG A 410 -1.77 -32.85 6.03
N HIS A 411 -2.61 -31.90 6.41
CA HIS A 411 -3.58 -32.06 7.49
C HIS A 411 -5.03 -32.01 7.02
N GLY A 412 -5.31 -31.66 5.74
CA GLY A 412 -6.68 -31.66 5.27
C GLY A 412 -6.89 -31.24 3.79
#